data_e7e840b4ba1d78350188cdcd81f966b2
#
_entry.id   e7e840b4ba1d78350188cdcd81f966b2
#
_cell.length_a   1.000
_cell.length_b   1.000
_cell.length_c   1.000
_cell.angle_alpha   90.00
_cell.angle_beta   90.00
_cell.angle_gamma   90.00
#
_symmetry.space_group_name_H-M   'P 1'
#
loop_
_entity.id
_entity.type
_entity.pdbx_description
1 polymer ?
#
loop_
_entity_poly.entity_id
_entity_poly.type
_entity_poly.pdbx_seq_one_letter_code
_entity_poly.pdbx_strand_id
1 'polypeptide(L)'
;MTEIRPARPEDVDTVWALVRRAAAHMRSLGNPQWGEDYPTRAHYAADQARGELYVAQDEGGTILGAVCLNQEQAPEYAPLPWAVPGPAMVLHRLAVDPAAQRRGVGRSFFQFAEAMARRQGLPAFHLDTYASNDRMLSLIRSQGFAQVGVVHFDREGRPEGFPCFEKVL
;
A
#
# COMPACT_ATOMS: atom_id res chain seq x y z
N MET A 1 -9.24 -9.84 16.68
CA MET A 1 -9.75 -9.78 15.29
C MET A 1 -9.58 -8.38 14.75
N THR A 2 -9.23 -8.23 13.50
CA THR A 2 -8.99 -6.93 12.87
C THR A 2 -10.16 -6.54 12.00
N GLU A 3 -10.65 -5.33 12.19
CA GLU A 3 -11.71 -4.74 11.35
C GLU A 3 -11.10 -3.68 10.44
N ILE A 4 -11.46 -3.70 9.16
CA ILE A 4 -11.05 -2.66 8.20
C ILE A 4 -12.26 -1.80 7.89
N ARG A 5 -12.08 -0.49 8.00
CA ARG A 5 -13.11 0.51 7.73
C ARG A 5 -12.55 1.73 7.02
N PRO A 6 -13.41 2.53 6.37
CA PRO A 6 -12.97 3.83 5.85
C PRO A 6 -12.44 4.71 6.98
N ALA A 7 -11.36 5.44 6.71
CA ALA A 7 -10.81 6.39 7.65
C ALA A 7 -11.72 7.62 7.78
N ARG A 8 -11.81 8.15 8.99
CA ARG A 8 -12.50 9.41 9.28
C ARG A 8 -11.49 10.55 9.31
N PRO A 9 -11.93 11.81 9.17
CA PRO A 9 -11.01 12.95 9.25
C PRO A 9 -10.17 12.96 10.53
N GLU A 10 -10.75 12.58 11.67
CA GLU A 10 -10.06 12.51 12.97
C GLU A 10 -9.02 11.39 13.06
N ASP A 11 -9.04 10.41 12.16
CA ASP A 11 -8.05 9.33 12.15
C ASP A 11 -6.72 9.74 11.52
N VAL A 12 -6.69 10.81 10.73
CA VAL A 12 -5.52 11.20 9.92
C VAL A 12 -4.28 11.43 10.79
N ASP A 13 -4.41 12.09 11.92
CA ASP A 13 -3.25 12.33 12.81
C ASP A 13 -2.72 11.02 13.41
N THR A 14 -3.59 10.11 13.81
CA THR A 14 -3.20 8.79 14.31
C THR A 14 -2.51 7.98 13.22
N VAL A 15 -3.07 7.99 12.00
CA VAL A 15 -2.45 7.33 10.84
C VAL A 15 -1.07 7.92 10.57
N TRP A 16 -0.95 9.24 10.57
CA TRP A 16 0.33 9.88 10.30
C TRP A 16 1.40 9.51 11.34
N ALA A 17 1.05 9.48 12.62
CA ALA A 17 1.96 9.05 13.67
C ALA A 17 2.43 7.60 13.46
N LEU A 18 1.50 6.70 13.11
CA LEU A 18 1.80 5.31 12.80
C LEU A 18 2.73 5.20 11.58
N VAL A 19 2.46 5.96 10.54
CA VAL A 19 3.27 5.97 9.30
C VAL A 19 4.70 6.42 9.59
N ARG A 20 4.87 7.42 10.43
CA ARG A 20 6.22 7.87 10.83
C ARG A 20 6.99 6.77 11.57
N ARG A 21 6.33 6.03 12.45
CA ARG A 21 6.95 4.87 13.12
C ARG A 21 7.30 3.77 12.13
N ALA A 22 6.41 3.49 11.21
CA ALA A 22 6.66 2.49 10.15
C ALA A 22 7.84 2.87 9.27
N ALA A 23 7.92 4.13 8.83
CA ALA A 23 9.02 4.63 8.02
C ALA A 23 10.37 4.55 8.75
N ALA A 24 10.40 4.91 10.03
CA ALA A 24 11.61 4.80 10.84
C ALA A 24 12.05 3.35 11.00
N HIS A 25 11.10 2.43 11.19
CA HIS A 25 11.38 1.00 11.28
C HIS A 25 11.92 0.45 9.96
N MET A 26 11.34 0.84 8.83
CA MET A 26 11.83 0.45 7.50
C MET A 26 13.30 0.89 7.31
N ARG A 27 13.62 2.13 7.66
CA ARG A 27 15.00 2.65 7.56
C ARG A 27 15.96 1.86 8.44
N SER A 28 15.54 1.47 9.64
CA SER A 28 16.36 0.66 10.55
C SER A 28 16.68 -0.73 9.98
N LEU A 29 15.87 -1.22 9.05
CA LEU A 29 16.07 -2.47 8.34
C LEU A 29 16.82 -2.30 7.01
N GLY A 30 17.31 -1.11 6.70
CA GLY A 30 18.02 -0.82 5.46
C GLY A 30 17.10 -0.59 4.25
N ASN A 31 15.81 -0.39 4.47
CA ASN A 31 14.84 -0.12 3.42
C ASN A 31 14.60 1.40 3.30
N PRO A 32 15.09 2.08 2.24
CA PRO A 32 14.95 3.51 2.08
C PRO A 32 13.68 3.92 1.32
N GLN A 33 12.72 3.04 1.11
CA GLN A 33 11.52 3.33 0.29
C GLN A 33 10.81 4.59 0.78
N TRP A 34 10.60 4.70 2.09
CA TRP A 34 9.95 5.85 2.70
C TRP A 34 10.95 6.72 3.46
N GLY A 35 10.92 8.01 3.17
CA GLY A 35 11.74 9.03 3.79
C GLY A 35 10.93 10.29 4.07
N GLU A 36 11.60 11.41 4.29
CA GLU A 36 10.94 12.69 4.54
C GLU A 36 10.21 13.24 3.32
N ASP A 37 10.63 12.81 2.12
CA ASP A 37 10.05 13.24 0.85
C ASP A 37 8.70 12.58 0.57
N TYR A 38 8.50 11.33 1.03
CA TYR A 38 7.32 10.54 0.72
C TYR A 38 7.19 9.37 1.69
N PRO A 39 5.99 9.02 2.17
CA PRO A 39 4.77 9.83 2.06
C PRO A 39 4.77 11.00 3.05
N THR A 40 3.82 11.91 2.90
CA THR A 40 3.61 13.03 3.83
C THR A 40 2.23 12.94 4.45
N ARG A 41 2.01 13.71 5.53
CA ARG A 41 0.67 13.80 6.14
C ARG A 41 -0.37 14.26 5.12
N ALA A 42 0.02 15.18 4.21
CA ALA A 42 -0.88 15.70 3.18
C ALA A 42 -1.37 14.60 2.24
N HIS A 43 -0.55 13.61 1.93
CA HIS A 43 -0.98 12.45 1.12
C HIS A 43 -2.13 11.71 1.80
N TYR A 44 -2.00 11.41 3.09
CA TYR A 44 -3.03 10.69 3.83
C TYR A 44 -4.29 11.51 4.04
N ALA A 45 -4.14 12.82 4.29
CA ALA A 45 -5.29 13.73 4.40
C ALA A 45 -6.07 13.78 3.09
N ALA A 46 -5.37 13.86 1.95
CA ALA A 46 -5.99 13.85 0.64
C ALA A 46 -6.67 12.51 0.31
N ASP A 47 -6.02 11.39 0.64
CA ASP A 47 -6.60 10.06 0.48
C ASP A 47 -7.90 9.94 1.28
N GLN A 48 -7.89 10.42 2.52
CA GLN A 48 -9.08 10.40 3.36
C GLN A 48 -10.20 11.27 2.77
N ALA A 49 -9.86 12.48 2.33
CA ALA A 49 -10.84 13.41 1.77
C ALA A 49 -11.53 12.84 0.51
N ARG A 50 -10.81 12.01 -0.26
CA ARG A 50 -11.36 11.33 -1.43
C ARG A 50 -12.12 10.04 -1.09
N GLY A 51 -12.17 9.65 0.19
CA GLY A 51 -12.80 8.39 0.60
C GLY A 51 -12.01 7.14 0.20
N GLU A 52 -10.71 7.28 0.00
CA GLU A 52 -9.83 6.22 -0.49
C GLU A 52 -8.88 5.67 0.60
N LEU A 53 -8.92 6.25 1.80
CA LEU A 53 -8.10 5.81 2.93
C LEU A 53 -8.90 4.85 3.81
N TYR A 54 -8.29 3.71 4.12
CA TYR A 54 -8.87 2.68 4.99
C TYR A 54 -7.92 2.42 6.15
N VAL A 55 -8.48 2.12 7.31
CA VAL A 55 -7.70 1.77 8.50
C VAL A 55 -8.10 0.39 8.98
N ALA A 56 -7.14 -0.32 9.57
CA ALA A 56 -7.36 -1.56 10.29
C ALA A 56 -7.31 -1.26 11.78
N GLN A 57 -8.30 -1.70 12.52
CA GLN A 57 -8.37 -1.50 13.97
C GLN A 57 -8.61 -2.82 14.69
N ASP A 58 -8.12 -2.90 15.92
CA ASP A 58 -8.40 -4.05 16.79
C ASP A 58 -9.73 -3.89 17.52
N GLU A 59 -10.07 -4.85 18.38
CA GLU A 59 -11.32 -4.86 19.12
C GLU A 59 -11.48 -3.65 20.06
N GLY A 60 -10.35 -3.10 20.52
CA GLY A 60 -10.34 -1.89 21.38
C GLY A 60 -10.41 -0.60 20.59
N GLY A 61 -10.45 -0.65 19.25
CA GLY A 61 -10.49 0.53 18.42
C GLY A 61 -9.11 1.13 18.12
N THR A 62 -8.02 0.46 18.51
CA THR A 62 -6.67 0.92 18.21
C THR A 62 -6.36 0.71 16.73
N ILE A 63 -5.92 1.76 16.04
CA ILE A 63 -5.55 1.68 14.63
C ILE A 63 -4.18 0.99 14.51
N LEU A 64 -4.13 -0.09 13.75
CA LEU A 64 -2.95 -0.94 13.56
C LEU A 64 -2.25 -0.70 12.22
N GLY A 65 -2.95 -0.10 11.27
CA GLY A 65 -2.42 0.15 9.94
C GLY A 65 -3.36 0.98 9.08
N ALA A 66 -2.86 1.39 7.93
CA ALA A 66 -3.62 2.17 6.96
C ALA A 66 -3.19 1.83 5.54
N VAL A 67 -4.09 2.07 4.59
CA VAL A 67 -3.85 1.82 3.16
C VAL A 67 -4.73 2.74 2.32
N CYS A 68 -4.21 3.19 1.18
CA CYS A 68 -5.01 3.88 0.17
C CYS A 68 -5.38 2.88 -0.94
N LEU A 69 -6.65 2.82 -1.28
CA LEU A 69 -7.18 1.95 -2.33
C LEU A 69 -7.99 2.78 -3.32
N ASN A 70 -7.58 2.75 -4.59
CA ASN A 70 -8.25 3.44 -5.67
C ASN A 70 -7.98 2.76 -7.02
N GLN A 71 -8.25 3.45 -8.12
CA GLN A 71 -7.97 2.97 -9.48
C GLN A 71 -6.91 3.84 -10.19
N GLU A 72 -6.19 4.64 -9.44
CA GLU A 72 -5.19 5.55 -10.00
C GLU A 72 -3.87 4.82 -10.24
N GLN A 73 -3.50 4.70 -11.51
CA GLN A 73 -2.25 4.08 -11.93
C GLN A 73 -1.22 5.16 -12.26
N ALA A 74 0.01 4.99 -11.77
CA ALA A 74 1.09 5.92 -12.08
C ALA A 74 1.34 5.96 -13.61
N PRO A 75 1.68 7.13 -14.18
CA PRO A 75 2.00 7.22 -15.61
C PRO A 75 3.10 6.26 -16.05
N GLU A 76 4.05 5.97 -15.17
CA GLU A 76 5.16 5.04 -15.42
C GLU A 76 4.68 3.60 -15.64
N TYR A 77 3.46 3.27 -15.23
CA TYR A 77 2.88 1.95 -15.45
C TYR A 77 2.51 1.68 -16.92
N ALA A 78 2.21 2.76 -17.68
CA ALA A 78 1.64 2.62 -19.04
C ALA A 78 2.44 1.73 -19.99
N PRO A 79 3.79 1.80 -20.03
CA PRO A 79 4.56 0.97 -20.98
C PRO A 79 4.77 -0.47 -20.52
N LEU A 80 4.35 -0.85 -19.32
CA LEU A 80 4.59 -2.21 -18.81
C LEU A 80 3.65 -3.23 -19.45
N PRO A 81 4.11 -4.49 -19.60
CA PRO A 81 3.32 -5.53 -20.26
C PRO A 81 2.29 -6.18 -19.32
N TRP A 82 1.35 -5.39 -18.81
CA TRP A 82 0.26 -5.90 -17.98
C TRP A 82 -0.55 -6.95 -18.74
N ALA A 83 -0.89 -8.05 -18.07
CA ALA A 83 -1.78 -9.06 -18.65
C ALA A 83 -3.19 -8.48 -18.87
N VAL A 84 -3.61 -7.60 -17.97
CA VAL A 84 -4.90 -6.89 -18.06
C VAL A 84 -4.60 -5.38 -18.04
N PRO A 85 -4.26 -4.76 -19.17
CA PRO A 85 -4.14 -3.32 -19.24
C PRO A 85 -5.52 -2.67 -19.13
N GLY A 86 -5.62 -1.57 -18.42
CA GLY A 86 -6.88 -0.87 -18.21
C GLY A 86 -7.23 -0.76 -16.73
N PRO A 87 -8.53 -0.60 -16.39
CA PRO A 87 -8.93 -0.39 -15.01
C PRO A 87 -8.48 -1.53 -14.08
N ALA A 88 -7.91 -1.16 -12.96
CA ALA A 88 -7.45 -2.10 -11.94
C ALA A 88 -7.60 -1.47 -10.56
N MET A 89 -7.74 -2.31 -9.53
CA MET A 89 -7.53 -1.86 -8.17
C MET A 89 -6.05 -1.57 -7.99
N VAL A 90 -5.74 -0.44 -7.37
CA VAL A 90 -4.35 -0.06 -7.05
C VAL A 90 -4.23 0.20 -5.56
N LEU A 91 -3.22 -0.43 -4.96
CA LEU A 91 -2.90 -0.26 -3.54
C LEU A 91 -1.73 0.72 -3.42
N HIS A 92 -1.92 1.72 -2.56
CA HIS A 92 -0.92 2.76 -2.31
C HIS A 92 -0.69 2.91 -0.81
N ARG A 93 0.55 3.26 -0.45
CA ARG A 93 0.88 3.75 0.90
C ARG A 93 0.40 2.85 2.03
N LEU A 94 0.58 1.54 1.90
CA LEU A 94 0.26 0.60 2.96
C LEU A 94 1.27 0.75 4.10
N ALA A 95 0.77 0.96 5.29
CA ALA A 95 1.58 1.05 6.50
C ALA A 95 0.97 0.18 7.60
N VAL A 96 1.82 -0.55 8.30
CA VAL A 96 1.44 -1.32 9.49
C VAL A 96 2.28 -0.82 10.66
N ASP A 97 1.64 -0.54 11.79
CA ASP A 97 2.38 -0.15 13.00
C ASP A 97 3.42 -1.23 13.33
N PRO A 98 4.69 -0.87 13.55
CA PRO A 98 5.69 -1.85 13.95
C PRO A 98 5.29 -2.69 15.17
N ALA A 99 4.53 -2.11 16.09
CA ALA A 99 4.00 -2.84 17.25
C ALA A 99 2.94 -3.88 16.89
N ALA A 100 2.35 -3.81 15.69
CA ALA A 100 1.34 -4.74 15.21
C ALA A 100 1.86 -5.70 14.13
N GLN A 101 3.16 -5.76 13.92
CA GLN A 101 3.78 -6.68 12.96
C GLN A 101 3.46 -8.14 13.33
N ARG A 102 3.37 -9.00 12.29
CA ARG A 102 3.09 -10.44 12.43
C ARG A 102 1.69 -10.77 12.96
N ARG A 103 0.77 -9.80 12.94
CA ARG A 103 -0.65 -10.01 13.29
C ARG A 103 -1.53 -10.16 12.06
N GLY A 104 -0.93 -10.27 10.87
CA GLY A 104 -1.68 -10.44 9.62
C GLY A 104 -2.39 -9.19 9.12
N VAL A 105 -2.03 -8.00 9.59
CA VAL A 105 -2.69 -6.73 9.21
C VAL A 105 -2.51 -6.45 7.71
N GLY A 106 -1.29 -6.55 7.20
CA GLY A 106 -1.01 -6.35 5.77
C GLY A 106 -1.78 -7.32 4.90
N ARG A 107 -1.79 -8.59 5.27
CA ARG A 107 -2.56 -9.61 4.57
C ARG A 107 -4.05 -9.29 4.55
N SER A 108 -4.59 -8.82 5.66
CA SER A 108 -6.00 -8.43 5.76
C SER A 108 -6.33 -7.30 4.78
N PHE A 109 -5.43 -6.33 4.62
CA PHE A 109 -5.62 -5.26 3.64
C PHE A 109 -5.65 -5.78 2.20
N PHE A 110 -4.78 -6.73 1.85
CA PHE A 110 -4.79 -7.34 0.51
C PHE A 110 -6.11 -8.06 0.25
N GLN A 111 -6.58 -8.85 1.21
CA GLN A 111 -7.84 -9.58 1.09
C GLN A 111 -9.03 -8.63 0.96
N PHE A 112 -9.03 -7.57 1.75
CA PHE A 112 -10.06 -6.53 1.69
C PHE A 112 -10.08 -5.83 0.32
N ALA A 113 -8.90 -5.45 -0.18
CA ALA A 113 -8.76 -4.79 -1.49
C ALA A 113 -9.20 -5.68 -2.63
N GLU A 114 -8.84 -6.96 -2.60
CA GLU A 114 -9.27 -7.92 -3.62
C GLU A 114 -10.79 -8.09 -3.62
N ALA A 115 -11.39 -8.24 -2.45
CA ALA A 115 -12.84 -8.34 -2.33
C ALA A 115 -13.54 -7.09 -2.87
N MET A 116 -12.98 -5.91 -2.56
CA MET A 116 -13.49 -4.64 -3.09
C MET A 116 -13.39 -4.59 -4.62
N ALA A 117 -12.24 -4.97 -5.16
CA ALA A 117 -12.02 -5.00 -6.61
C ALA A 117 -13.05 -5.89 -7.31
N ARG A 118 -13.30 -7.06 -6.76
CA ARG A 118 -14.31 -7.99 -7.32
C ARG A 118 -15.72 -7.40 -7.26
N ARG A 119 -16.08 -6.74 -6.15
CA ARG A 119 -17.38 -6.06 -6.04
C ARG A 119 -17.54 -4.92 -7.05
N GLN A 120 -16.45 -4.25 -7.37
CA GLN A 120 -16.43 -3.15 -8.36
C GLN A 120 -16.31 -3.65 -9.81
N GLY A 121 -16.20 -4.96 -10.03
CA GLY A 121 -16.04 -5.52 -11.36
C GLY A 121 -14.68 -5.24 -11.98
N LEU A 122 -13.66 -4.95 -11.18
CA LEU A 122 -12.32 -4.70 -11.69
C LEU A 122 -11.62 -6.02 -12.03
N PRO A 123 -11.01 -6.12 -13.22
CA PRO A 123 -10.44 -7.39 -13.67
C PRO A 123 -9.04 -7.67 -13.15
N ALA A 124 -8.41 -6.71 -12.49
CA ALA A 124 -7.03 -6.86 -12.03
C ALA A 124 -6.73 -6.00 -10.81
N PHE A 125 -5.64 -6.36 -10.14
CA PHE A 125 -5.09 -5.65 -8.99
C PHE A 125 -3.61 -5.38 -9.28
N HIS A 126 -3.23 -4.10 -9.30
CA HIS A 126 -1.87 -3.61 -9.63
C HIS A 126 -1.24 -2.91 -8.45
N LEU A 127 0.06 -3.05 -8.29
CA LEU A 127 0.81 -2.29 -7.28
C LEU A 127 2.30 -2.35 -7.56
N ASP A 128 3.05 -1.52 -6.86
CA ASP A 128 4.51 -1.54 -6.85
C ASP A 128 5.03 -1.42 -5.42
N THR A 129 6.30 -1.77 -5.25
CA THR A 129 7.06 -1.50 -4.03
C THR A 129 8.53 -1.36 -4.37
N TYR A 130 9.32 -0.76 -3.48
CA TYR A 130 10.76 -0.61 -3.75
C TYR A 130 11.48 -1.95 -3.73
N ALA A 131 12.49 -2.09 -4.58
CA ALA A 131 13.22 -3.34 -4.81
C ALA A 131 13.83 -3.96 -3.55
N SER A 132 14.20 -3.16 -2.55
CA SER A 132 14.77 -3.66 -1.30
C SER A 132 13.76 -3.81 -0.16
N ASN A 133 12.48 -3.62 -0.43
CA ASN A 133 11.44 -3.82 0.57
C ASN A 133 11.06 -5.31 0.65
N ASP A 134 11.92 -6.10 1.28
CA ASP A 134 11.80 -7.57 1.29
C ASP A 134 10.50 -8.04 1.96
N ARG A 135 10.07 -7.38 3.02
CA ARG A 135 8.82 -7.74 3.72
C ARG A 135 7.61 -7.56 2.81
N MET A 136 7.54 -6.43 2.12
CA MET A 136 6.42 -6.16 1.20
C MET A 136 6.47 -7.08 -0.01
N LEU A 137 7.65 -7.33 -0.58
CA LEU A 137 7.83 -8.28 -1.68
C LEU A 137 7.32 -9.68 -1.30
N SER A 138 7.67 -10.14 -0.12
CA SER A 138 7.23 -11.43 0.39
C SER A 138 5.71 -11.49 0.55
N LEU A 139 5.12 -10.44 1.12
CA LEU A 139 3.67 -10.34 1.28
C LEU A 139 2.96 -10.35 -0.08
N ILE A 140 3.41 -9.54 -1.02
CA ILE A 140 2.84 -9.46 -2.37
C ILE A 140 2.84 -10.85 -3.03
N ARG A 141 3.97 -11.54 -3.01
CA ARG A 141 4.08 -12.87 -3.61
C ARG A 141 3.18 -13.89 -2.93
N SER A 142 3.07 -13.79 -1.60
CA SER A 142 2.18 -14.69 -0.84
C SER A 142 0.70 -14.53 -1.20
N GLN A 143 0.32 -13.37 -1.74
CA GLN A 143 -1.04 -13.10 -2.15
C GLN A 143 -1.31 -13.46 -3.63
N GLY A 144 -0.36 -14.10 -4.30
CA GLY A 144 -0.56 -14.62 -5.64
C GLY A 144 -0.30 -13.62 -6.77
N PHE A 145 0.44 -12.56 -6.51
CA PHE A 145 0.83 -11.59 -7.54
C PHE A 145 2.05 -12.06 -8.31
N ALA A 146 2.08 -11.70 -9.59
CA ALA A 146 3.23 -11.93 -10.47
C ALA A 146 3.89 -10.59 -10.83
N GLN A 147 5.21 -10.59 -10.91
CA GLN A 147 5.95 -9.40 -11.32
C GLN A 147 5.77 -9.16 -12.82
N VAL A 148 5.44 -7.93 -13.18
CA VAL A 148 5.23 -7.49 -14.56
C VAL A 148 6.44 -6.76 -15.12
N GLY A 149 7.10 -5.96 -14.29
CA GLY A 149 8.26 -5.18 -14.70
C GLY A 149 8.78 -4.33 -13.56
N VAL A 150 9.60 -3.35 -13.90
CA VAL A 150 10.20 -2.42 -12.94
C VAL A 150 10.03 -1.00 -13.49
N VAL A 151 9.63 -0.08 -12.63
CA VAL A 151 9.56 1.35 -12.96
C VAL A 151 10.56 2.12 -12.10
N HIS A 152 10.93 3.30 -12.59
CA HIS A 152 11.79 4.23 -11.86
C HIS A 152 11.01 5.54 -11.71
N PHE A 153 10.70 5.88 -10.46
CA PHE A 153 10.15 7.19 -10.14
C PHE A 153 11.30 8.19 -9.94
N ASP A 154 11.02 9.46 -10.15
CA ASP A 154 12.00 10.52 -9.91
C ASP A 154 12.15 10.77 -8.41
N ARG A 155 12.89 9.88 -7.74
CA ARG A 155 13.13 9.93 -6.30
C ARG A 155 14.60 9.61 -6.01
N GLU A 156 15.29 10.55 -5.39
CA GLU A 156 16.68 10.37 -4.97
C GLU A 156 16.83 9.20 -3.98
N GLY A 157 17.98 8.53 -4.04
CA GLY A 157 18.31 7.46 -3.12
C GLY A 157 17.57 6.15 -3.34
N ARG A 158 16.86 5.99 -4.46
CA ARG A 158 16.14 4.76 -4.82
C ARG A 158 16.52 4.28 -6.22
N PRO A 159 17.81 3.95 -6.43
CA PRO A 159 18.30 3.61 -7.79
C PRO A 159 17.85 2.24 -8.28
N GLU A 160 17.51 1.31 -7.40
CA GLU A 160 17.16 -0.07 -7.78
C GLU A 160 15.79 -0.19 -8.46
N GLY A 161 14.98 0.86 -8.38
CA GLY A 161 13.67 0.88 -9.01
C GLY A 161 12.58 0.20 -8.18
N PHE A 162 11.37 0.21 -8.76
CA PHE A 162 10.15 -0.26 -8.11
C PHE A 162 9.54 -1.39 -8.94
N PRO A 163 9.74 -2.67 -8.53
CA PRO A 163 9.04 -3.78 -9.14
C PRO A 163 7.54 -3.59 -9.08
N CYS A 164 6.88 -3.85 -10.20
CA CYS A 164 5.43 -3.77 -10.36
C CYS A 164 4.84 -5.16 -10.45
N PHE A 165 3.68 -5.35 -9.85
CA PHE A 165 3.02 -6.64 -9.71
C PHE A 165 1.57 -6.57 -10.14
N GLU A 166 1.08 -7.70 -10.61
CA GLU A 166 -0.30 -7.85 -11.03
C GLU A 166 -0.88 -9.14 -10.50
N LYS A 167 -2.14 -9.07 -10.07
CA LYS A 167 -2.99 -10.24 -9.85
C LYS A 167 -4.21 -10.10 -10.75
N VAL A 168 -4.43 -11.07 -11.63
CA VAL A 168 -5.63 -11.13 -12.46
C VAL A 168 -6.76 -11.70 -11.60
N LEU A 169 -7.91 -11.05 -11.61
CA LEU A 169 -9.05 -11.40 -10.75
C LEU A 169 -10.15 -12.18 -11.49
#